data_6c0f2433cb70fb70a873cab0ee2574d9
#
_entry.id   6c0f2433cb70fb70a873cab0ee2574d9
#
_cell.length_a   1.000
_cell.length_b   1.000
_cell.length_c   1.000
_cell.angle_alpha   90.00
_cell.angle_beta   90.00
_cell.angle_gamma   90.00
#
_symmetry.space_group_name_H-M   'P 1'
#
loop_
_entity.id
_entity.type
_entity.pdbx_description
1 polymer ?
#
loop_
_entity_poly.entity_id
_entity_poly.type
_entity_poly.pdbx_seq_one_letter_code
_entity_poly.pdbx_strand_id
1 'polypeptide(L)'
;MWRSLRAVSFDLDNTLWDVEPVLERAEQVLRRWLMTHCPRLAARYDAAAILELRRELAVRHPARAHDLTWLRTEALRLCARRTAYPESVASAAFAVFHEARNQIDPYPDVRPALALLAKRFPLYALSNGNADVRRVGLGDLFADAIGAEAAGAAKPDPRIFQALLSRAALAPTTVLHVGDDPQTDILGARRVGMLTAWVNRRGADWPASVPRPDLEVRDLAELVRRLE
;
A
#
# COMPACT_ATOMS: atom_id res chain seq x y z
N MET A 1 13.53 22.15 -12.06
CA MET A 1 13.43 20.71 -11.81
C MET A 1 12.09 20.15 -12.29
N TRP A 2 10.94 20.76 -11.98
CA TRP A 2 9.61 20.22 -12.30
C TRP A 2 9.14 20.40 -13.75
N ARG A 3 9.85 21.19 -14.59
CA ARG A 3 9.48 21.41 -16.02
C ARG A 3 9.54 20.14 -16.89
N SER A 4 10.37 19.17 -16.50
CA SER A 4 10.48 17.87 -17.18
C SER A 4 9.52 16.82 -16.66
N LEU A 5 8.74 17.11 -15.59
CA LEU A 5 7.82 16.18 -14.99
C LEU A 5 6.70 15.77 -15.97
N ARG A 6 6.47 14.48 -16.10
CA ARG A 6 5.47 13.89 -17.00
C ARG A 6 4.42 13.07 -16.28
N ALA A 7 4.70 12.59 -15.07
CA ALA A 7 3.77 11.82 -14.27
C ALA A 7 4.09 11.93 -12.78
N VAL A 8 3.10 11.64 -11.93
CA VAL A 8 3.26 11.53 -10.49
C VAL A 8 2.75 10.17 -10.04
N SER A 9 3.55 9.46 -9.25
CA SER A 9 3.13 8.22 -8.60
C SER A 9 3.03 8.42 -7.10
N PHE A 10 2.06 7.78 -6.48
CA PHE A 10 1.76 7.90 -5.06
C PHE A 10 1.82 6.53 -4.38
N ASP A 11 2.48 6.47 -3.25
CA ASP A 11 2.13 5.48 -2.25
C ASP A 11 0.73 5.75 -1.72
N LEU A 12 0.13 4.78 -1.06
CA LEU A 12 -1.25 4.84 -0.58
C LEU A 12 -1.33 4.97 0.95
N ASP A 13 -0.93 3.91 1.66
CA ASP A 13 -1.04 3.80 3.12
C ASP A 13 -0.13 4.83 3.81
N ASN A 14 -0.65 5.60 4.77
CA ASN A 14 -0.01 6.73 5.45
C ASN A 14 0.33 7.94 4.57
N THR A 15 0.33 7.79 3.25
CA THR A 15 0.48 8.89 2.29
C THR A 15 -0.86 9.57 2.00
N LEU A 16 -1.88 8.78 1.63
CA LEU A 16 -3.22 9.26 1.27
C LEU A 16 -4.25 9.12 2.41
N TRP A 17 -4.03 8.23 3.36
CA TRP A 17 -4.86 7.98 4.55
C TRP A 17 -4.04 7.36 5.68
N ASP A 18 -4.54 7.43 6.91
CA ASP A 18 -3.95 6.71 8.03
C ASP A 18 -4.34 5.23 7.95
N VAL A 19 -3.35 4.35 7.81
CA VAL A 19 -3.58 2.92 7.64
C VAL A 19 -3.92 2.22 8.96
N GLU A 20 -3.42 2.72 10.10
CA GLU A 20 -3.53 2.03 11.39
C GLU A 20 -4.99 1.80 11.80
N PRO A 21 -5.87 2.82 11.86
CA PRO A 21 -7.28 2.61 12.22
C PRO A 21 -8.04 1.77 11.20
N VAL A 22 -7.62 1.77 9.93
CA VAL A 22 -8.21 0.94 8.88
C VAL A 22 -7.92 -0.54 9.11
N LEU A 23 -6.65 -0.86 9.41
CA LEU A 23 -6.23 -2.24 9.68
C LEU A 23 -6.85 -2.76 10.98
N GLU A 24 -6.88 -1.95 12.04
CA GLU A 24 -7.53 -2.32 13.31
C GLU A 24 -9.00 -2.67 13.10
N ARG A 25 -9.75 -1.83 12.39
CA ARG A 25 -11.15 -2.08 12.07
C ARG A 25 -11.32 -3.35 11.24
N ALA A 26 -10.50 -3.56 10.22
CA ALA A 26 -10.56 -4.73 9.36
C ALA A 26 -10.28 -6.03 10.14
N GLU A 27 -9.30 -6.02 11.06
CA GLU A 27 -9.02 -7.17 11.95
C GLU A 27 -10.18 -7.43 12.92
N GLN A 28 -10.81 -6.39 13.47
CA GLN A 28 -11.98 -6.53 14.33
C GLN A 28 -13.18 -7.11 13.59
N VAL A 29 -13.42 -6.69 12.33
CA VAL A 29 -14.47 -7.23 11.47
C VAL A 29 -14.22 -8.70 11.17
N LEU A 30 -12.99 -9.04 10.77
CA LEU A 30 -12.57 -10.43 10.56
C LEU A 30 -12.76 -11.27 11.84
N ARG A 31 -12.34 -10.76 12.99
CA ARG A 31 -12.46 -11.46 14.27
C ARG A 31 -13.91 -11.77 14.61
N ARG A 32 -14.83 -10.81 14.49
CA ARG A 32 -16.26 -11.02 14.72
C ARG A 32 -16.83 -12.07 13.78
N TRP A 33 -16.47 -12.01 12.51
CA TRP A 33 -16.90 -13.00 11.53
C TRP A 33 -16.42 -14.42 11.88
N LEU A 34 -15.14 -14.57 12.27
CA LEU A 34 -14.58 -15.86 12.68
C LEU A 34 -15.27 -16.41 13.95
N MET A 35 -15.58 -15.55 14.92
CA MET A 35 -16.31 -15.96 16.14
C MET A 35 -17.70 -16.53 15.81
N THR A 36 -18.38 -15.98 14.82
CA THR A 36 -19.71 -16.41 14.41
C THR A 36 -19.68 -17.67 13.54
N HIS A 37 -18.76 -17.73 12.56
CA HIS A 37 -18.77 -18.77 11.53
C HIS A 37 -17.77 -19.92 11.80
N CYS A 38 -16.71 -19.64 12.55
CA CYS A 38 -15.62 -20.58 12.82
C CYS A 38 -15.15 -20.51 14.29
N PRO A 39 -16.05 -20.74 15.29
CA PRO A 39 -15.74 -20.51 16.70
C PRO A 39 -14.52 -21.31 17.20
N ARG A 40 -14.30 -22.54 16.74
CA ARG A 40 -13.09 -23.30 17.11
C ARG A 40 -11.81 -22.64 16.61
N LEU A 41 -11.82 -22.08 15.39
CA LEU A 41 -10.70 -21.31 14.84
C LEU A 41 -10.48 -20.05 15.66
N ALA A 42 -11.52 -19.28 15.90
CA ALA A 42 -11.47 -18.06 16.68
C ALA A 42 -11.00 -18.29 18.14
N ALA A 43 -11.37 -19.40 18.76
CA ALA A 43 -10.90 -19.76 20.10
C ALA A 43 -9.40 -20.10 20.15
N ARG A 44 -8.86 -20.68 19.07
CA ARG A 44 -7.47 -21.15 19.00
C ARG A 44 -6.49 -20.11 18.50
N TYR A 45 -6.93 -19.21 17.63
CA TYR A 45 -6.08 -18.22 16.96
C TYR A 45 -6.67 -16.81 17.13
N ASP A 46 -5.95 -15.96 17.83
CA ASP A 46 -6.21 -14.53 17.87
C ASP A 46 -5.51 -13.80 16.70
N ALA A 47 -5.64 -12.48 16.63
CA ALA A 47 -5.03 -11.69 15.59
C ALA A 47 -3.49 -11.78 15.60
N ALA A 48 -2.89 -11.84 16.79
CA ALA A 48 -1.43 -11.94 16.93
C ALA A 48 -0.91 -13.30 16.43
N ALA A 49 -1.61 -14.41 16.76
CA ALA A 49 -1.25 -15.73 16.27
C ALA A 49 -1.38 -15.86 14.73
N ILE A 50 -2.41 -15.25 14.13
CA ILE A 50 -2.56 -15.22 12.68
C ILE A 50 -1.45 -14.34 12.04
N LEU A 51 -1.08 -13.23 12.65
CA LEU A 51 0.03 -12.38 12.19
C LEU A 51 1.36 -13.14 12.22
N GLU A 52 1.63 -13.89 13.29
CA GLU A 52 2.85 -14.69 13.39
C GLU A 52 2.91 -15.79 12.32
N LEU A 53 1.81 -16.49 12.06
CA LEU A 53 1.74 -17.43 10.95
C LEU A 53 2.03 -16.78 9.59
N ARG A 54 1.60 -15.53 9.37
CA ARG A 54 1.92 -14.78 8.15
C ARG A 54 3.42 -14.49 8.05
N ARG A 55 4.08 -14.12 9.16
CA ARG A 55 5.53 -13.90 9.22
C ARG A 55 6.31 -15.20 8.93
N GLU A 56 5.90 -16.30 9.54
CA GLU A 56 6.49 -17.61 9.27
C GLU A 56 6.32 -18.02 7.79
N LEU A 57 5.15 -17.76 7.19
CA LEU A 57 4.90 -18.03 5.77
C LEU A 57 5.78 -17.16 4.89
N ALA A 58 5.96 -15.88 5.19
CA ALA A 58 6.84 -14.99 4.43
C ALA A 58 8.30 -15.48 4.44
N VAL A 59 8.79 -15.97 5.59
CA VAL A 59 10.14 -16.55 5.71
C VAL A 59 10.25 -17.87 4.91
N ARG A 60 9.24 -18.73 5.00
CA ARG A 60 9.24 -20.03 4.30
C ARG A 60 9.02 -19.92 2.78
N HIS A 61 8.38 -18.85 2.34
CA HIS A 61 8.05 -18.59 0.93
C HIS A 61 8.56 -17.22 0.48
N PRO A 62 9.89 -16.99 0.44
CA PRO A 62 10.48 -15.68 0.15
C PRO A 62 10.05 -15.13 -1.22
N ALA A 63 9.80 -15.99 -2.20
CA ALA A 63 9.28 -15.60 -3.51
C ALA A 63 7.86 -15.00 -3.47
N ARG A 64 7.13 -15.19 -2.37
CA ARG A 64 5.76 -14.65 -2.14
C ARG A 64 5.66 -13.71 -0.94
N ALA A 65 6.78 -13.35 -0.33
CA ALA A 65 6.79 -12.49 0.85
C ALA A 65 6.19 -11.08 0.61
N HIS A 66 6.17 -10.66 -0.65
CA HIS A 66 5.55 -9.41 -1.10
C HIS A 66 4.03 -9.49 -1.26
N ASP A 67 3.45 -10.68 -1.33
CA ASP A 67 2.03 -10.93 -1.62
C ASP A 67 1.23 -11.02 -0.31
N LEU A 68 0.78 -9.86 0.20
CA LEU A 68 0.03 -9.79 1.46
C LEU A 68 -1.33 -10.50 1.38
N THR A 69 -1.94 -10.56 0.20
CA THR A 69 -3.20 -11.27 -0.06
C THR A 69 -2.99 -12.76 0.11
N TRP A 70 -1.96 -13.31 -0.52
CA TRP A 70 -1.61 -14.72 -0.40
C TRP A 70 -1.22 -15.09 1.04
N LEU A 71 -0.34 -14.30 1.66
CA LEU A 71 0.12 -14.55 3.03
C LEU A 71 -1.05 -14.63 4.01
N ARG A 72 -2.02 -13.71 3.93
CA ARG A 72 -3.19 -13.72 4.80
C ARG A 72 -4.11 -14.90 4.51
N THR A 73 -4.39 -15.17 3.25
CA THR A 73 -5.28 -16.26 2.84
C THR A 73 -4.68 -17.61 3.22
N GLU A 74 -3.36 -17.81 3.04
CA GLU A 74 -2.69 -19.06 3.40
C GLU A 74 -2.63 -19.26 4.92
N ALA A 75 -2.37 -18.19 5.70
CA ALA A 75 -2.44 -18.28 7.16
C ALA A 75 -3.84 -18.69 7.64
N LEU A 76 -4.90 -18.11 7.09
CA LEU A 76 -6.29 -18.47 7.40
C LEU A 76 -6.60 -19.91 6.97
N ARG A 77 -6.06 -20.40 5.84
CA ARG A 77 -6.21 -21.76 5.36
C ARG A 77 -5.55 -22.77 6.32
N LEU A 78 -4.35 -22.46 6.81
CA LEU A 78 -3.66 -23.25 7.83
C LEU A 78 -4.46 -23.30 9.13
N CYS A 79 -5.02 -22.19 9.58
CA CYS A 79 -5.88 -22.14 10.75
C CYS A 79 -7.13 -22.99 10.57
N ALA A 80 -7.80 -22.91 9.41
CA ALA A 80 -8.98 -23.71 9.08
C ALA A 80 -8.67 -25.21 9.14
N ARG A 81 -7.61 -25.69 8.47
CA ARG A 81 -7.18 -27.09 8.51
C ARG A 81 -6.92 -27.59 9.94
N ARG A 82 -6.16 -26.81 10.73
CA ARG A 82 -5.78 -27.16 12.10
C ARG A 82 -6.96 -27.18 13.09
N THR A 83 -8.10 -26.64 12.69
CA THR A 83 -9.32 -26.57 13.50
C THR A 83 -10.51 -27.36 12.89
N ALA A 84 -10.21 -28.21 11.89
CA ALA A 84 -11.17 -29.03 11.20
C ALA A 84 -12.33 -28.24 10.54
N TYR A 85 -12.00 -27.11 9.91
CA TYR A 85 -12.87 -26.39 8.98
C TYR A 85 -12.41 -26.60 7.54
N PRO A 86 -13.34 -26.51 6.56
CA PRO A 86 -12.99 -26.54 5.15
C PRO A 86 -12.04 -25.40 4.78
N GLU A 87 -11.09 -25.64 3.88
CA GLU A 87 -10.15 -24.61 3.44
C GLU A 87 -10.81 -23.43 2.72
N SER A 88 -12.00 -23.61 2.16
CA SER A 88 -12.82 -22.55 1.55
C SER A 88 -13.18 -21.41 2.52
N VAL A 89 -13.17 -21.68 3.83
CA VAL A 89 -13.34 -20.66 4.88
C VAL A 89 -12.30 -19.55 4.76
N ALA A 90 -11.08 -19.86 4.34
CA ALA A 90 -10.01 -18.87 4.22
C ALA A 90 -10.36 -17.77 3.21
N SER A 91 -10.93 -18.14 2.06
CA SER A 91 -11.33 -17.16 1.03
C SER A 91 -12.50 -16.29 1.51
N ALA A 92 -13.48 -16.87 2.21
CA ALA A 92 -14.60 -16.12 2.78
C ALA A 92 -14.11 -15.14 3.88
N ALA A 93 -13.25 -15.62 4.78
CA ALA A 93 -12.66 -14.78 5.83
C ALA A 93 -11.80 -13.65 5.25
N PHE A 94 -11.00 -13.94 4.22
CA PHE A 94 -10.23 -12.91 3.52
C PHE A 94 -11.14 -11.89 2.85
N ALA A 95 -12.22 -12.30 2.19
CA ALA A 95 -13.15 -11.38 1.55
C ALA A 95 -13.75 -10.37 2.55
N VAL A 96 -14.12 -10.86 3.74
CA VAL A 96 -14.63 -10.01 4.84
C VAL A 96 -13.58 -9.01 5.31
N PHE A 97 -12.35 -9.46 5.52
CA PHE A 97 -11.24 -8.57 5.86
C PHE A 97 -10.99 -7.53 4.76
N HIS A 98 -10.90 -7.96 3.51
CA HIS A 98 -10.56 -7.11 2.38
C HIS A 98 -11.66 -6.07 2.10
N GLU A 99 -12.93 -6.42 2.33
CA GLU A 99 -14.04 -5.44 2.27
C GLU A 99 -13.83 -4.33 3.29
N ALA A 100 -13.61 -4.69 4.56
CA ALA A 100 -13.38 -3.72 5.63
C ALA A 100 -12.08 -2.92 5.43
N ARG A 101 -11.03 -3.55 4.85
CA ARG A 101 -9.75 -2.90 4.50
C ARG A 101 -9.89 -1.79 3.47
N ASN A 102 -10.91 -1.86 2.63
CA ASN A 102 -11.19 -0.85 1.60
C ASN A 102 -12.19 0.23 2.05
N GLN A 103 -12.73 0.16 3.26
CA GLN A 103 -13.50 1.23 3.87
C GLN A 103 -12.54 2.27 4.45
N ILE A 104 -12.13 3.21 3.62
CA ILE A 104 -11.06 4.17 3.89
C ILE A 104 -11.60 5.58 3.76
N ASP A 105 -11.23 6.42 4.73
CA ASP A 105 -11.42 7.87 4.68
C ASP A 105 -10.07 8.52 4.38
N PRO A 106 -9.83 9.01 3.15
CA PRO A 106 -8.61 9.74 2.80
C PRO A 106 -8.47 11.02 3.63
N TYR A 107 -7.22 11.48 3.83
CA TYR A 107 -7.00 12.79 4.44
C TYR A 107 -7.72 13.89 3.65
N PRO A 108 -8.19 14.96 4.31
CA PRO A 108 -9.02 16.00 3.67
C PRO A 108 -8.38 16.68 2.47
N ASP A 109 -7.04 16.79 2.46
CA ASP A 109 -6.26 17.39 1.38
C ASP A 109 -6.12 16.50 0.14
N VAL A 110 -6.35 15.18 0.26
CA VAL A 110 -6.01 14.18 -0.77
C VAL A 110 -6.84 14.36 -2.03
N ARG A 111 -8.17 14.22 -1.93
CA ARG A 111 -9.01 14.27 -3.14
C ARG A 111 -8.91 15.61 -3.89
N PRO A 112 -8.92 16.79 -3.23
CA PRO A 112 -8.71 18.07 -3.92
C PRO A 112 -7.33 18.17 -4.60
N ALA A 113 -6.26 17.73 -3.92
CA ALA A 113 -4.92 17.79 -4.47
C ALA A 113 -4.74 16.85 -5.68
N LEU A 114 -5.19 15.59 -5.56
CA LEU A 114 -5.15 14.63 -6.67
C LEU A 114 -5.94 15.14 -7.89
N ALA A 115 -7.12 15.74 -7.67
CA ALA A 115 -7.93 16.31 -8.75
C ALA A 115 -7.24 17.49 -9.46
N LEU A 116 -6.46 18.30 -8.74
CA LEU A 116 -5.66 19.37 -9.35
C LEU A 116 -4.47 18.81 -10.12
N LEU A 117 -3.76 17.85 -9.56
CA LEU A 117 -2.61 17.21 -10.20
C LEU A 117 -3.00 16.41 -11.44
N ALA A 118 -4.16 15.70 -11.41
CA ALA A 118 -4.66 14.92 -12.53
C ALA A 118 -4.99 15.76 -13.78
N LYS A 119 -5.24 17.07 -13.62
CA LYS A 119 -5.40 18.00 -14.76
C LYS A 119 -4.09 18.26 -15.51
N ARG A 120 -2.96 17.98 -14.90
CA ARG A 120 -1.62 18.29 -15.44
C ARG A 120 -0.79 17.05 -15.73
N PHE A 121 -1.00 15.97 -14.97
CA PHE A 121 -0.18 14.77 -15.01
C PHE A 121 -1.04 13.52 -14.91
N PRO A 122 -0.75 12.43 -15.63
CA PRO A 122 -1.25 11.12 -15.29
C PRO A 122 -0.74 10.73 -13.90
N LEU A 123 -1.65 10.26 -13.04
CA LEU A 123 -1.36 9.80 -11.69
C LEU A 123 -1.34 8.28 -11.63
N TYR A 124 -0.41 7.73 -10.89
CA TYR A 124 -0.26 6.29 -10.68
C TYR A 124 -0.27 5.97 -9.19
N ALA A 125 -0.92 4.88 -8.80
CA ALA A 125 -0.78 4.33 -7.46
C ALA A 125 0.30 3.24 -7.45
N LEU A 126 1.17 3.24 -6.43
CA LEU A 126 2.25 2.25 -6.27
C LEU A 126 2.34 1.83 -4.79
N SER A 127 1.76 0.69 -4.44
CA SER A 127 1.58 0.29 -3.04
C SER A 127 2.11 -1.10 -2.73
N ASN A 128 2.66 -1.26 -1.51
CA ASN A 128 2.95 -2.56 -0.91
C ASN A 128 1.69 -3.21 -0.32
N GLY A 129 0.66 -2.42 -0.04
CA GLY A 129 -0.62 -2.86 0.48
C GLY A 129 -1.53 -3.47 -0.60
N ASN A 130 -2.70 -3.91 -0.16
CA ASN A 130 -3.73 -4.48 -1.02
C ASN A 130 -5.04 -3.67 -1.02
N ALA A 131 -4.96 -2.36 -0.73
CA ALA A 131 -6.08 -1.46 -0.97
C ALA A 131 -6.31 -1.25 -2.47
N ASP A 132 -7.58 -1.23 -2.87
CA ASP A 132 -7.98 -0.93 -4.24
C ASP A 132 -8.48 0.51 -4.32
N VAL A 133 -7.75 1.36 -5.03
CA VAL A 133 -8.08 2.79 -5.21
C VAL A 133 -9.49 3.01 -5.77
N ARG A 134 -10.03 2.04 -6.54
CA ARG A 134 -11.40 2.10 -7.08
C ARG A 134 -12.43 1.93 -5.98
N ARG A 135 -12.19 0.96 -5.07
CA ARG A 135 -13.07 0.68 -3.92
C ARG A 135 -13.03 1.80 -2.88
N VAL A 136 -11.89 2.50 -2.77
CA VAL A 136 -11.73 3.68 -1.93
C VAL A 136 -12.39 4.93 -2.53
N GLY A 137 -12.85 4.87 -3.78
CA GLY A 137 -13.51 6.00 -4.47
C GLY A 137 -12.52 7.02 -5.04
N LEU A 138 -11.26 6.63 -5.28
CA LEU A 138 -10.23 7.46 -5.92
C LEU A 138 -9.83 6.97 -7.31
N GLY A 139 -10.47 5.88 -7.81
CA GLY A 139 -10.08 5.24 -9.05
C GLY A 139 -10.20 6.12 -10.30
N ASP A 140 -11.09 7.10 -10.28
CA ASP A 140 -11.28 8.09 -11.33
C ASP A 140 -10.10 9.07 -11.49
N LEU A 141 -9.24 9.18 -10.48
CA LEU A 141 -8.08 10.09 -10.45
C LEU A 141 -6.78 9.41 -10.89
N PHE A 142 -6.73 8.08 -10.91
CA PHE A 142 -5.53 7.32 -11.25
C PHE A 142 -5.60 6.72 -12.65
N ALA A 143 -4.57 6.91 -13.44
CA ALA A 143 -4.41 6.28 -14.75
C ALA A 143 -4.17 4.76 -14.62
N ASP A 144 -3.41 4.34 -13.59
CA ASP A 144 -3.18 2.92 -13.27
C ASP A 144 -2.80 2.77 -11.79
N ALA A 145 -2.95 1.54 -11.26
CA ALA A 145 -2.58 1.17 -9.91
C ALA A 145 -1.78 -0.14 -9.93
N ILE A 146 -0.60 -0.11 -9.33
CA ILE A 146 0.34 -1.23 -9.30
C ILE A 146 0.58 -1.60 -7.84
N GLY A 147 0.12 -2.78 -7.46
CA GLY A 147 0.40 -3.39 -6.16
C GLY A 147 1.60 -4.33 -6.21
N ALA A 148 2.18 -4.61 -5.05
CA ALA A 148 3.31 -5.55 -4.90
C ALA A 148 2.98 -6.94 -5.46
N GLU A 149 1.75 -7.42 -5.29
CA GLU A 149 1.29 -8.70 -5.85
C GLU A 149 1.44 -8.74 -7.37
N ALA A 150 0.92 -7.73 -8.07
CA ALA A 150 0.97 -7.65 -9.53
C ALA A 150 2.39 -7.42 -10.08
N ALA A 151 3.23 -6.71 -9.32
CA ALA A 151 4.62 -6.44 -9.69
C ALA A 151 5.57 -7.62 -9.40
N GLY A 152 5.15 -8.58 -8.58
CA GLY A 152 5.99 -9.66 -8.08
C GLY A 152 7.10 -9.19 -7.13
N ALA A 153 7.00 -7.97 -6.58
CA ALA A 153 7.96 -7.36 -5.68
C ALA A 153 7.33 -6.22 -4.90
N ALA A 154 7.78 -6.00 -3.66
CA ALA A 154 7.38 -4.87 -2.83
C ALA A 154 8.46 -3.77 -2.81
N LYS A 155 8.08 -2.51 -2.65
CA LYS A 155 9.03 -1.41 -2.36
C LYS A 155 9.85 -1.80 -1.11
N PRO A 156 11.18 -1.57 -1.06
CA PRO A 156 12.01 -0.78 -1.98
C PRO A 156 12.65 -1.57 -3.13
N ASP A 157 12.17 -2.76 -3.48
CA ASP A 157 12.70 -3.53 -4.62
C ASP A 157 12.50 -2.72 -5.92
N PRO A 158 13.54 -2.55 -6.75
CA PRO A 158 13.45 -1.77 -7.98
C PRO A 158 12.41 -2.29 -8.98
N ARG A 159 12.07 -3.58 -8.94
CA ARG A 159 11.12 -4.21 -9.88
C ARG A 159 9.74 -3.57 -9.85
N ILE A 160 9.22 -3.17 -8.68
CA ILE A 160 7.90 -2.55 -8.59
C ILE A 160 7.88 -1.15 -9.24
N PHE A 161 8.95 -0.37 -9.08
CA PHE A 161 9.10 0.94 -9.74
C PHE A 161 9.30 0.78 -11.24
N GLN A 162 10.10 -0.21 -11.67
CA GLN A 162 10.31 -0.54 -13.09
C GLN A 162 9.01 -1.00 -13.77
N ALA A 163 8.15 -1.74 -13.06
CA ALA A 163 6.84 -2.13 -13.56
C ALA A 163 5.97 -0.90 -13.85
N LEU A 164 5.99 0.12 -12.96
CA LEU A 164 5.32 1.40 -13.19
C LEU A 164 5.89 2.12 -14.39
N LEU A 165 7.22 2.30 -14.45
CA LEU A 165 7.88 3.03 -15.54
C LEU A 165 7.62 2.38 -16.91
N SER A 166 7.62 1.04 -16.95
CA SER A 166 7.33 0.28 -18.17
C SER A 166 5.87 0.46 -18.62
N ARG A 167 4.90 0.38 -17.69
CA ARG A 167 3.48 0.58 -18.02
C ARG A 167 3.17 2.01 -18.44
N ALA A 168 3.81 2.99 -17.79
CA ALA A 168 3.68 4.40 -18.13
C ALA A 168 4.43 4.78 -19.43
N ALA A 169 5.36 3.95 -19.89
CA ALA A 169 6.30 4.24 -20.99
C ALA A 169 7.08 5.56 -20.76
N LEU A 170 7.55 5.79 -19.53
CA LEU A 170 8.22 7.03 -19.12
C LEU A 170 9.65 6.78 -18.63
N ALA A 171 10.52 7.74 -18.89
CA ALA A 171 11.86 7.76 -18.31
C ALA A 171 11.78 8.08 -16.80
N PRO A 172 12.58 7.42 -15.93
CA PRO A 172 12.51 7.61 -14.48
C PRO A 172 12.66 9.07 -14.05
N THR A 173 13.56 9.81 -14.69
CA THR A 173 13.83 11.24 -14.38
C THR A 173 12.64 12.18 -14.65
N THR A 174 11.57 11.67 -15.27
CA THR A 174 10.35 12.44 -15.59
C THR A 174 9.16 12.05 -14.70
N VAL A 175 9.35 11.15 -13.74
CA VAL A 175 8.31 10.68 -12.81
C VAL A 175 8.69 11.07 -11.38
N LEU A 176 7.77 11.70 -10.68
CA LEU A 176 7.88 11.99 -9.25
C LEU A 176 7.16 10.88 -8.47
N HIS A 177 7.87 10.18 -7.58
CA HIS A 177 7.25 9.31 -6.59
C HIS A 177 7.03 10.05 -5.28
N VAL A 178 5.81 9.97 -4.77
CA VAL A 178 5.35 10.65 -3.56
C VAL A 178 4.99 9.58 -2.53
N GLY A 179 5.62 9.59 -1.36
CA GLY A 179 5.37 8.62 -0.31
C GLY A 179 5.80 9.11 1.07
N ASP A 180 5.42 8.38 2.12
CA ASP A 180 5.69 8.75 3.52
C ASP A 180 6.91 8.02 4.11
N ASP A 181 7.33 6.90 3.55
CA ASP A 181 8.40 6.09 4.11
C ASP A 181 9.76 6.37 3.44
N PRO A 182 10.77 6.83 4.22
CA PRO A 182 12.09 7.13 3.68
C PRO A 182 12.79 5.95 3.00
N GLN A 183 12.59 4.72 3.49
CA GLN A 183 13.28 3.53 2.97
C GLN A 183 12.56 2.92 1.78
N THR A 184 11.26 2.71 1.89
CA THR A 184 10.49 2.01 0.87
C THR A 184 10.17 2.91 -0.30
N ASP A 185 9.76 4.15 -0.06
CA ASP A 185 9.36 5.08 -1.11
C ASP A 185 10.55 5.87 -1.65
N ILE A 186 11.22 6.63 -0.78
CA ILE A 186 12.20 7.60 -1.23
C ILE A 186 13.48 6.91 -1.72
N LEU A 187 14.07 6.03 -0.90
CA LEU A 187 15.27 5.31 -1.31
C LEU A 187 14.97 4.35 -2.47
N GLY A 188 13.80 3.67 -2.44
CA GLY A 188 13.39 2.76 -3.51
C GLY A 188 13.27 3.45 -4.87
N ALA A 189 12.54 4.57 -4.94
CA ALA A 189 12.35 5.35 -6.17
C ALA A 189 13.67 5.97 -6.67
N ARG A 190 14.51 6.50 -5.76
CA ARG A 190 15.83 7.04 -6.14
C ARG A 190 16.76 6.00 -6.77
N ARG A 191 16.73 4.76 -6.30
CA ARG A 191 17.54 3.66 -6.86
C ARG A 191 17.26 3.38 -8.33
N VAL A 192 16.07 3.70 -8.81
CA VAL A 192 15.72 3.59 -10.23
C VAL A 192 15.81 4.93 -10.98
N GLY A 193 16.25 6.00 -10.32
CA GLY A 193 16.45 7.32 -10.93
C GLY A 193 15.19 8.20 -11.01
N MET A 194 14.13 7.88 -10.26
CA MET A 194 12.93 8.72 -10.16
C MET A 194 13.19 9.94 -9.27
N LEU A 195 12.43 11.01 -9.50
CA LEU A 195 12.30 12.13 -8.58
C LEU A 195 11.47 11.70 -7.37
N THR A 196 11.71 12.32 -6.21
CA THR A 196 11.11 11.90 -4.94
C THR A 196 10.54 13.05 -4.14
N ALA A 197 9.35 12.85 -3.57
CA ALA A 197 8.74 13.75 -2.61
C ALA A 197 8.35 12.98 -1.34
N TRP A 198 8.87 13.41 -0.21
CA TRP A 198 8.50 12.86 1.09
C TRP A 198 7.33 13.63 1.69
N VAL A 199 6.26 12.90 2.00
CA VAL A 199 5.09 13.46 2.69
C VAL A 199 5.24 13.23 4.19
N ASN A 200 5.71 14.25 4.88
CA ASN A 200 5.98 14.23 6.32
C ASN A 200 4.79 14.76 7.13
N ARG A 201 3.69 14.02 7.16
CA ARG A 201 2.46 14.42 7.88
C ARG A 201 2.64 14.51 9.40
N ARG A 202 3.58 13.74 9.94
CA ARG A 202 3.79 13.61 11.39
C ARG A 202 4.90 14.49 11.93
N GLY A 203 5.61 15.24 11.07
CA GLY A 203 6.75 16.07 11.48
C GLY A 203 7.93 15.25 12.00
N ALA A 204 8.14 14.06 11.46
CA ALA A 204 9.24 13.17 11.84
C ALA A 204 10.58 13.71 11.34
N ASP A 205 11.65 13.41 12.08
CA ASP A 205 13.01 13.72 11.64
C ASP A 205 13.42 12.82 10.48
N TRP A 206 14.17 13.40 9.52
CA TRP A 206 14.70 12.63 8.41
C TRP A 206 15.82 11.69 8.88
N PRO A 207 15.78 10.38 8.58
CA PRO A 207 16.83 9.45 8.98
C PRO A 207 18.15 9.75 8.26
N ALA A 208 19.22 9.97 9.02
CA ALA A 208 20.54 10.33 8.50
C ALA A 208 21.14 9.29 7.54
N SER A 209 20.69 8.03 7.62
CA SER A 209 21.15 6.92 6.78
C SER A 209 20.53 6.90 5.37
N VAL A 210 19.54 7.76 5.09
CA VAL A 210 18.85 7.80 3.79
C VAL A 210 19.17 9.11 3.08
N PRO A 211 19.52 9.10 1.77
CA PRO A 211 19.69 10.32 0.99
C PRO A 211 18.39 11.16 1.00
N ARG A 212 18.53 12.48 1.18
CA ARG A 212 17.36 13.37 1.25
C ARG A 212 16.51 13.31 0.00
N PRO A 213 15.16 13.47 0.11
CA PRO A 213 14.26 13.58 -1.02
C PRO A 213 14.55 14.85 -1.83
N ASP A 214 14.06 14.90 -3.06
CA ASP A 214 14.12 16.09 -3.88
C ASP A 214 13.14 17.17 -3.37
N LEU A 215 12.09 16.75 -2.70
CA LEU A 215 11.08 17.59 -2.07
C LEU A 215 10.60 16.97 -0.75
N GLU A 216 10.41 17.81 0.27
CA GLU A 216 9.69 17.47 1.50
C GLU A 216 8.46 18.36 1.60
N VAL A 217 7.30 17.75 1.92
CA VAL A 217 6.01 18.44 2.09
C VAL A 217 5.26 17.86 3.28
N ARG A 218 4.42 18.64 3.93
CA ARG A 218 3.61 18.20 5.06
C ARG A 218 2.31 17.51 4.64
N ASP A 219 1.80 17.86 3.46
CA ASP A 219 0.54 17.38 2.90
C ASP A 219 0.53 17.52 1.36
N LEU A 220 -0.50 16.97 0.73
CA LEU A 220 -0.62 17.07 -0.73
C LEU A 220 -1.05 18.46 -1.21
N ALA A 221 -1.66 19.29 -0.37
CA ALA A 221 -1.94 20.68 -0.73
C ALA A 221 -0.65 21.49 -0.87
N GLU A 222 0.34 21.24 -0.01
CA GLU A 222 1.67 21.79 -0.17
C GLU A 222 2.37 21.25 -1.42
N LEU A 223 2.25 19.94 -1.71
CA LEU A 223 2.80 19.34 -2.93
C LEU A 223 2.28 20.05 -4.18
N VAL A 224 0.99 20.31 -4.28
CA VAL A 224 0.39 21.06 -5.41
C VAL A 224 1.07 22.40 -5.59
N ARG A 225 1.15 23.21 -4.52
CA ARG A 225 1.81 24.55 -4.57
C ARG A 225 3.28 24.51 -4.98
N ARG A 226 3.99 23.42 -4.61
CA ARG A 226 5.43 23.27 -4.93
C ARG A 226 5.66 22.79 -6.37
N LEU A 227 4.64 22.23 -7.01
CA LEU A 227 4.71 21.79 -8.41
C LEU A 227 4.13 22.82 -9.41
N GLU A 228 3.49 23.88 -8.93
CA GLU A 228 3.08 25.04 -9.76
C GLU A 228 4.30 25.81 -10.29
#